data_67bf74fb1c4e62c846ff94243d78e402
#
_entry.id   67bf74fb1c4e62c846ff94243d78e402
#
_cell.length_a   1.000
_cell.length_b   1.000
_cell.length_c   1.000
_cell.angle_alpha   90.00
_cell.angle_beta   90.00
_cell.angle_gamma   90.00
#
_symmetry.space_group_name_H-M   'P 1'
#
loop_
_entity.id
_entity.type
_entity.pdbx_description
1 polymer ?
#
loop_
_entity_poly.entity_id
_entity_poly.type
_entity_poly.pdbx_seq_one_letter_code
_entity_poly.pdbx_strand_id
1 'polypeptide(L)'
;MTNHQIVAVILLRPEEMLLCHRAPARRANPDVWDFPGGHVEPGENPFDALRREVAEELGAELRGVDGGPVLRRVDPQRSLDLTVWASRRWRGEVSNMQPHEHDAIGWFTAAQVAKLKLADPSYLTVLRRLLSA
;
A
#
# COMPACT_ATOMS: atom_id res chain seq x y z
N MET A 1 -11.75 -3.59 23.00
CA MET A 1 -11.97 -3.45 21.55
C MET A 1 -10.73 -3.82 20.78
N THR A 2 -10.90 -4.65 19.76
CA THR A 2 -9.78 -5.05 18.90
C THR A 2 -9.58 -3.99 17.84
N ASN A 3 -8.34 -3.54 17.65
CA ASN A 3 -8.00 -2.64 16.56
C ASN A 3 -8.11 -3.38 15.23
N HIS A 4 -8.55 -2.68 14.20
CA HIS A 4 -8.48 -3.19 12.83
C HIS A 4 -7.03 -3.15 12.39
N GLN A 5 -6.42 -4.31 12.25
CA GLN A 5 -5.04 -4.42 11.79
C GLN A 5 -5.03 -4.38 10.27
N ILE A 6 -4.39 -3.34 9.73
CA ILE A 6 -4.26 -3.14 8.30
C ILE A 6 -2.79 -3.20 7.93
N VAL A 7 -2.48 -3.90 6.85
CA VAL A 7 -1.13 -4.01 6.31
C VAL A 7 -1.12 -3.49 4.88
N ALA A 8 0.00 -2.87 4.50
CA ALA A 8 0.19 -2.38 3.15
C ALA A 8 1.64 -2.55 2.74
N VAL A 9 1.89 -2.56 1.45
CA VAL A 9 3.24 -2.71 0.91
C VAL A 9 3.49 -1.70 -0.20
N ILE A 10 4.68 -1.12 -0.19
CA ILE A 10 5.16 -0.24 -1.25
C ILE A 10 5.98 -1.11 -2.20
N LEU A 11 5.41 -1.44 -3.36
CA LEU A 11 6.14 -2.16 -4.40
C LEU A 11 7.08 -1.17 -5.09
N LEU A 12 8.36 -1.53 -5.15
CA LEU A 12 9.40 -0.66 -5.66
C LEU A 12 10.01 -1.19 -6.95
N ARG A 13 10.24 -0.29 -7.88
CA ARG A 13 11.17 -0.38 -9.00
C ARG A 13 12.36 0.54 -8.68
N PRO A 14 13.45 0.56 -9.49
CA PRO A 14 14.63 1.36 -9.13
C PRO A 14 14.35 2.83 -8.79
N GLU A 15 13.44 3.49 -9.50
CA GLU A 15 13.15 4.91 -9.24
C GLU A 15 11.67 5.20 -9.07
N GLU A 16 10.86 4.15 -8.98
CA GLU A 16 9.42 4.30 -8.95
C GLU A 16 8.78 3.42 -7.90
N MET A 17 7.58 3.81 -7.50
CA MET A 17 6.75 3.03 -6.61
C MET A 17 5.35 2.91 -7.17
N LEU A 18 4.65 1.85 -6.79
CA LEU A 18 3.27 1.63 -7.18
C LEU A 18 2.33 2.31 -6.20
N LEU A 19 1.38 3.05 -6.75
CA LEU A 19 0.26 3.60 -5.98
C LEU A 19 -1.06 3.22 -6.66
N CYS A 20 -2.10 3.09 -5.84
CA CYS A 20 -3.45 2.78 -6.27
C CYS A 20 -4.35 3.96 -5.92
N HIS A 21 -5.14 4.42 -6.87
CA HIS A 21 -6.10 5.49 -6.63
C HIS A 21 -7.40 4.91 -6.12
N ARG A 22 -7.82 5.32 -4.93
CA ARG A 22 -9.06 4.84 -4.33
C ARG A 22 -10.25 5.44 -5.06
N ALA A 23 -11.15 4.57 -5.49
CA ALA A 23 -12.30 4.98 -6.29
C ALA A 23 -13.17 5.99 -5.54
N PRO A 24 -13.76 6.98 -6.25
CA PRO A 24 -14.60 8.00 -5.62
C PRO A 24 -15.82 7.45 -4.87
N ALA A 25 -16.31 6.28 -5.27
CA ALA A 25 -17.48 5.64 -4.64
C ALA A 25 -17.16 4.94 -3.32
N ARG A 26 -15.88 4.83 -2.93
CA ARG A 26 -15.52 4.16 -1.69
C ARG A 26 -15.92 5.01 -0.49
N ARG A 27 -16.42 4.33 0.56
CA ARG A 27 -16.86 5.02 1.77
C ARG A 27 -15.72 5.61 2.57
N ALA A 28 -14.59 4.90 2.63
CA ALA A 28 -13.44 5.32 3.42
C ALA A 28 -12.38 5.89 2.49
N ASN A 29 -11.96 7.13 2.77
CA ASN A 29 -10.83 7.77 2.10
C ASN A 29 -10.91 7.73 0.57
N PRO A 30 -12.00 8.25 -0.04
CA PRO A 30 -12.11 8.24 -1.51
C PRO A 30 -11.17 9.26 -2.15
N ASP A 31 -10.92 9.09 -3.44
CA ASP A 31 -10.19 10.05 -4.27
C ASP A 31 -8.76 10.37 -3.81
N VAL A 32 -8.08 9.40 -3.19
CA VAL A 32 -6.68 9.57 -2.79
C VAL A 32 -5.85 8.41 -3.31
N TRP A 33 -4.55 8.64 -3.43
CA TRP A 33 -3.58 7.60 -3.78
C TRP A 33 -3.07 6.93 -2.52
N ASP A 34 -3.02 5.60 -2.54
CA ASP A 34 -2.65 4.79 -1.40
C ASP A 34 -1.81 3.59 -1.84
N PHE A 35 -1.24 2.90 -0.86
CA PHE A 35 -0.51 1.67 -1.11
C PHE A 35 -1.47 0.48 -1.20
N PRO A 36 -1.14 -0.55 -1.98
CA PRO A 36 -1.93 -1.79 -1.96
C PRO A 36 -1.83 -2.46 -0.58
N GLY A 37 -2.93 -3.05 -0.15
CA GLY A 37 -3.02 -3.72 1.13
C GLY A 37 -4.45 -3.88 1.59
N GLY A 38 -4.64 -4.27 2.82
CA GLY A 38 -5.95 -4.45 3.40
C GLY A 38 -5.91 -5.03 4.80
N HIS A 39 -7.04 -5.52 5.25
CA HIS A 39 -7.19 -6.06 6.59
C HIS A 39 -6.50 -7.42 6.74
N VAL A 40 -5.89 -7.64 7.91
CA VAL A 40 -5.42 -8.96 8.31
C VAL A 40 -6.64 -9.73 8.80
N GLU A 41 -6.88 -10.90 8.21
CA GLU A 41 -8.00 -11.75 8.59
C GLU A 41 -7.69 -12.59 9.82
N PRO A 42 -8.71 -13.05 10.55
CA PRO A 42 -8.48 -13.91 11.71
C PRO A 42 -7.64 -15.14 11.37
N GLY A 43 -6.61 -15.41 12.16
CA GLY A 43 -5.70 -16.53 11.94
C GLY A 43 -4.63 -16.30 10.89
N GLU A 44 -4.63 -15.15 10.23
CA GLU A 44 -3.67 -14.80 9.20
C GLU A 44 -2.53 -13.97 9.80
N ASN A 45 -1.28 -14.25 9.42
CA ASN A 45 -0.19 -13.38 9.82
C ASN A 45 -0.05 -12.20 8.84
N PRO A 46 0.64 -11.12 9.23
CA PRO A 46 0.73 -9.93 8.38
C PRO A 46 1.31 -10.18 6.99
N PHE A 47 2.32 -11.04 6.86
CA PHE A 47 2.92 -11.31 5.55
C PHE A 47 1.96 -12.07 4.64
N ASP A 48 1.23 -13.04 5.18
CA ASP A 48 0.23 -13.77 4.39
C ASP A 48 -0.90 -12.84 3.94
N ALA A 49 -1.29 -11.87 4.79
CA ALA A 49 -2.27 -10.87 4.40
C ALA A 49 -1.76 -10.01 3.25
N LEU A 50 -0.49 -9.57 3.30
CA LEU A 50 0.12 -8.82 2.21
C LEU A 50 0.13 -9.62 0.91
N ARG A 51 0.54 -10.87 0.96
CA ARG A 51 0.59 -11.74 -0.23
C ARG A 51 -0.80 -11.89 -0.84
N ARG A 52 -1.78 -12.14 -0.01
CA ARG A 52 -3.17 -12.28 -0.47
C ARG A 52 -3.68 -10.99 -1.10
N GLU A 53 -3.48 -9.86 -0.44
CA GLU A 53 -3.95 -8.56 -0.95
C GLU A 53 -3.26 -8.17 -2.26
N VAL A 54 -1.95 -8.39 -2.37
CA VAL A 54 -1.21 -8.09 -3.61
C VAL A 54 -1.72 -8.98 -4.76
N ALA A 55 -1.98 -10.26 -4.49
CA ALA A 55 -2.52 -11.15 -5.50
C ALA A 55 -3.92 -10.73 -5.92
N GLU A 56 -4.78 -10.40 -4.96
CA GLU A 56 -6.17 -10.01 -5.24
C GLU A 56 -6.26 -8.67 -5.97
N GLU A 57 -5.49 -7.69 -5.54
CA GLU A 57 -5.58 -6.32 -6.08
C GLU A 57 -4.78 -6.13 -7.36
N LEU A 58 -3.63 -6.78 -7.48
CA LEU A 58 -2.65 -6.49 -8.53
C LEU A 58 -2.29 -7.68 -9.41
N GLY A 59 -2.69 -8.88 -9.03
CA GLY A 59 -2.33 -10.09 -9.77
C GLY A 59 -0.86 -10.44 -9.72
N ALA A 60 -0.11 -9.86 -8.79
CA ALA A 60 1.32 -10.11 -8.63
C ALA A 60 1.59 -11.02 -7.44
N GLU A 61 2.78 -11.59 -7.41
CA GLU A 61 3.22 -12.48 -6.32
C GLU A 61 4.25 -11.76 -5.46
N LEU A 62 3.86 -11.45 -4.22
CA LEU A 62 4.79 -10.89 -3.24
C LEU A 62 5.66 -12.02 -2.67
N ARG A 63 6.99 -11.89 -2.79
CA ARG A 63 7.94 -12.91 -2.37
C ARG A 63 8.60 -12.63 -1.03
N GLY A 64 8.56 -11.38 -0.59
CA GLY A 64 9.15 -10.97 0.67
C GLY A 64 9.07 -9.46 0.81
N VAL A 65 9.55 -8.96 1.96
CA VAL A 65 9.64 -7.53 2.21
C VAL A 65 11.10 -7.18 2.50
N ASP A 66 11.46 -5.92 2.25
CA ASP A 66 12.83 -5.45 2.41
C ASP A 66 13.01 -4.85 3.80
N GLY A 67 13.36 -5.71 4.77
CA GLY A 67 13.56 -5.28 6.14
C GLY A 67 12.28 -5.13 6.94
N GLY A 68 12.34 -4.37 8.02
CA GLY A 68 11.19 -4.10 8.87
C GLY A 68 10.24 -3.07 8.30
N PRO A 69 9.18 -2.74 9.06
CA PRO A 69 8.22 -1.74 8.62
C PRO A 69 8.87 -0.38 8.35
N VAL A 70 8.38 0.30 7.32
CA VAL A 70 8.84 1.66 6.97
C VAL A 70 7.91 2.73 7.50
N LEU A 71 6.70 2.34 7.91
CA LEU A 71 5.73 3.26 8.47
C LEU A 71 4.77 2.48 9.35
N ARG A 72 4.37 3.07 10.47
CA ARG A 72 3.28 2.57 11.30
C ARG A 72 2.42 3.75 11.75
N ARG A 73 1.11 3.60 11.58
CA ARG A 73 0.14 4.61 11.99
C ARG A 73 -0.93 3.96 12.83
N VAL A 74 -1.14 4.50 14.03
CA VAL A 74 -2.19 4.02 14.92
C VAL A 74 -3.19 5.15 15.11
N ASP A 75 -4.45 4.87 14.85
CA ASP A 75 -5.55 5.81 15.04
C ASP A 75 -6.54 5.20 16.04
N PRO A 76 -6.43 5.55 17.34
CA PRO A 76 -7.31 4.96 18.36
C PRO A 76 -8.78 5.30 18.17
N GLN A 77 -9.08 6.46 17.59
CA GLN A 77 -10.48 6.87 17.38
C GLN A 77 -11.17 6.00 16.33
N ARG A 78 -10.43 5.54 15.33
CA ARG A 78 -10.94 4.65 14.29
C ARG A 78 -10.62 3.19 14.55
N SER A 79 -9.95 2.89 15.66
CA SER A 79 -9.46 1.55 15.99
C SER A 79 -8.61 0.97 14.86
N LEU A 80 -7.76 1.79 14.25
CA LEU A 80 -6.90 1.38 13.13
C LEU A 80 -5.45 1.25 13.58
N ASP A 81 -4.80 0.19 13.11
CA ASP A 81 -3.37 -0.03 13.27
C ASP A 81 -2.82 -0.41 11.89
N LEU A 82 -2.23 0.57 11.22
CA LEU A 82 -1.66 0.39 9.88
C LEU A 82 -0.15 0.19 9.97
N THR A 83 0.35 -0.86 9.34
CA THR A 83 1.79 -1.11 9.19
C THR A 83 2.12 -1.25 7.71
N VAL A 84 3.18 -0.57 7.26
CA VAL A 84 3.59 -0.54 5.86
C VAL A 84 5.02 -1.04 5.74
N TRP A 85 5.24 -1.96 4.80
CA TRP A 85 6.56 -2.45 4.42
C TRP A 85 6.88 -2.03 3.00
N ALA A 86 8.17 -2.10 2.63
CA ALA A 86 8.60 -1.88 1.25
C ALA A 86 9.12 -3.20 0.67
N SER A 87 8.98 -3.39 -0.64
CA SER A 87 9.46 -4.60 -1.28
C SER A 87 9.90 -4.39 -2.72
N ARG A 88 11.11 -4.89 -3.02
CA ARG A 88 11.59 -5.14 -4.38
C ARG A 88 11.49 -6.62 -4.73
N ARG A 89 10.95 -7.44 -3.82
CA ARG A 89 10.91 -8.89 -3.92
C ARG A 89 9.52 -9.36 -4.29
N TRP A 90 9.12 -9.05 -5.52
CA TRP A 90 7.83 -9.44 -6.06
C TRP A 90 7.99 -9.86 -7.52
N ARG A 91 7.01 -10.62 -8.04
CA ARG A 91 7.02 -11.20 -9.38
C ARG A 91 5.71 -10.98 -10.09
N GLY A 92 5.79 -11.02 -11.41
CA GLY A 92 4.63 -10.98 -12.26
C GLY A 92 4.36 -9.60 -12.79
N GLU A 93 3.36 -9.52 -13.64
CA GLU A 93 2.92 -8.26 -14.23
C GLU A 93 1.82 -7.66 -13.35
N VAL A 94 2.06 -6.43 -12.91
CA VAL A 94 1.09 -5.72 -12.07
C VAL A 94 -0.03 -5.19 -12.95
N SER A 95 -1.27 -5.51 -12.56
CA SER A 95 -2.46 -4.98 -13.23
C SER A 95 -3.53 -4.66 -12.20
N ASN A 96 -4.51 -3.84 -12.60
CA ASN A 96 -5.61 -3.48 -11.69
C ASN A 96 -6.67 -4.59 -11.72
N MET A 97 -6.64 -5.45 -10.72
CA MET A 97 -7.56 -6.58 -10.60
C MET A 97 -8.85 -6.22 -9.86
N GLN A 98 -8.91 -5.03 -9.25
CA GLN A 98 -10.07 -4.59 -8.46
C GLN A 98 -10.51 -3.19 -8.89
N PRO A 99 -11.01 -3.03 -10.13
CA PRO A 99 -11.33 -1.70 -10.66
C PRO A 99 -12.48 -1.01 -9.91
N HIS A 100 -13.28 -1.75 -9.14
CA HIS A 100 -14.31 -1.14 -8.30
C HIS A 100 -13.72 -0.45 -7.06
N GLU A 101 -12.59 -0.93 -6.59
CA GLU A 101 -11.90 -0.36 -5.42
C GLU A 101 -10.86 0.68 -5.82
N HIS A 102 -10.18 0.43 -6.94
CA HIS A 102 -9.15 1.31 -7.47
C HIS A 102 -9.49 1.65 -8.91
N ASP A 103 -9.79 2.90 -9.19
CA ASP A 103 -10.10 3.32 -10.56
C ASP A 103 -8.85 3.55 -11.40
N ALA A 104 -7.68 3.60 -10.78
CA ALA A 104 -6.39 3.67 -11.47
C ALA A 104 -5.29 3.10 -10.59
N ILE A 105 -4.23 2.60 -11.23
CA ILE A 105 -2.96 2.27 -10.59
C ILE A 105 -1.86 2.86 -11.44
N GLY A 106 -0.69 3.11 -10.84
CA GLY A 106 0.42 3.65 -11.59
C GLY A 106 1.74 3.57 -10.86
N TRP A 107 2.81 3.68 -11.62
CA TRP A 107 4.18 3.77 -11.12
C TRP A 107 4.61 5.22 -11.13
N PHE A 108 5.15 5.69 -10.03
CA PHE A 108 5.47 7.11 -9.85
C PHE A 108 6.86 7.29 -9.26
N THR A 109 7.55 8.31 -9.74
CA THR A 109 8.78 8.79 -9.11
C THR A 109 8.44 9.62 -7.88
N ALA A 110 9.44 9.90 -7.02
CA ALA A 110 9.21 10.76 -5.85
C ALA A 110 8.70 12.15 -6.26
N ALA A 111 9.23 12.71 -7.35
CA ALA A 111 8.78 14.01 -7.84
C ALA A 111 7.31 14.00 -8.28
N GLN A 112 6.88 12.92 -8.92
CA GLN A 112 5.48 12.76 -9.32
C GLN A 112 4.57 12.58 -8.12
N VAL A 113 4.99 11.78 -7.13
CA VAL A 113 4.21 11.55 -5.91
C VAL A 113 3.95 12.84 -5.16
N ALA A 114 4.91 13.76 -5.16
CA ALA A 114 4.76 15.06 -4.48
C ALA A 114 3.58 15.87 -5.00
N LYS A 115 3.11 15.58 -6.22
CA LYS A 115 1.97 16.27 -6.84
C LYS A 115 0.65 15.57 -6.66
N LEU A 116 0.65 14.39 -6.03
CA LEU A 116 -0.56 13.60 -5.85
C LEU A 116 -1.22 13.89 -4.50
N LYS A 117 -2.53 13.70 -4.46
CA LYS A 117 -3.27 13.71 -3.20
C LYS A 117 -3.13 12.32 -2.57
N LEU A 118 -2.32 12.23 -1.53
CA LEU A 118 -2.03 10.97 -0.86
C LEU A 118 -3.03 10.71 0.27
N ALA A 119 -3.28 9.44 0.56
CA ALA A 119 -4.12 9.04 1.67
C ALA A 119 -3.59 9.55 3.02
N ASP A 120 -2.27 9.64 3.14
CA ASP A 120 -1.61 10.19 4.32
C ASP A 120 -0.43 11.05 3.86
N PRO A 121 -0.37 12.34 4.27
CA PRO A 121 0.75 13.20 3.89
C PRO A 121 2.13 12.68 4.31
N SER A 122 2.21 11.89 5.37
CA SER A 122 3.48 11.32 5.84
C SER A 122 4.09 10.34 4.84
N TYR A 123 3.31 9.82 3.90
CA TYR A 123 3.80 8.92 2.87
C TYR A 123 4.92 9.55 2.05
N LEU A 124 4.84 10.83 1.75
CA LEU A 124 5.84 11.49 0.92
C LEU A 124 7.24 11.45 1.57
N THR A 125 7.32 11.64 2.89
CA THR A 125 8.59 11.55 3.59
C THR A 125 9.20 10.15 3.49
N VAL A 126 8.38 9.13 3.69
CA VAL A 126 8.82 7.73 3.58
C VAL A 126 9.30 7.42 2.15
N LEU A 127 8.54 7.86 1.16
CA LEU A 127 8.84 7.59 -0.24
C LEU A 127 10.14 8.27 -0.69
N ARG A 128 10.37 9.50 -0.27
CA ARG A 128 11.62 10.19 -0.56
C ARG A 128 12.82 9.45 0.01
N ARG A 129 12.68 8.93 1.22
CA ARG A 129 13.75 8.15 1.86
C ARG A 129 14.03 6.87 1.10
N LEU A 130 13.00 6.16 0.68
CA LEU A 130 13.16 4.88 -0.02
C LEU A 130 13.77 5.03 -1.40
N LEU A 131 13.42 6.10 -2.12
CA LEU A 131 13.87 6.29 -3.50
C LEU A 131 15.17 7.08 -3.63
N SER A 132 15.61 7.73 -2.56
CA SER A 132 16.86 8.48 -2.59
C SER A 132 18.06 7.68 -2.07
N ALA A 133 17.81 6.51 -1.55
CA ALA A 133 18.88 5.65 -1.00
C ALA A 133 19.58 4.84 -2.08
#